data_aa58c31a4f2b5e2210e698fccefc6d9e
#
_entry.id   aa58c31a4f2b5e2210e698fccefc6d9e
#
_cell.length_a   1.000
_cell.length_b   1.000
_cell.length_c   1.000
_cell.angle_alpha   90.00
_cell.angle_beta   90.00
_cell.angle_gamma   90.00
#
_symmetry.space_group_name_H-M   'P 1'
#
loop_
_entity.id
_entity.type
_entity.pdbx_description
1 polymer ?
#
loop_
_entity_poly.entity_id
_entity_poly.type
_entity_poly.pdbx_seq_one_letter_code
_entity_poly.pdbx_strand_id
1 'polypeptide(L)'
;MARTASSVPAPPSRPESPVEDVDDAPYFDSVDDLQQHGINMQDILKLKAAAISTVSGVNMTTRKQMLKIKGMSEAKVEKIKEAAHKIIGSSFATGLELQERRKRVLIISTGSKAVDAMLGGGLMSQSITEGKHNIICGVYGEYRTGKTQLAHTMSVMTQLPPDFGGAAGKVRTFRPDRIRSIADRFGVNGDMALENILYARAFNSEHQMELINECSQRFAEDKDFRLLIVDSIMALFRVDFSGRGELSERQQKLQTLAQMLSKLSKISEEFNAIPRLLRCTRSLITPTPCVADPGATMTFVAGGALKPIGGHILSHASATRIFLRKGRAEERVAKLVDSPDKPESEASYKLDEGGWADV
;
A
#
# COMPACT_ATOMS: atom_id res chain seq x y z
N MET A 1 -41.21 -55.32 14.14
CA MET A 1 -39.78 -55.18 14.38
C MET A 1 -39.41 -53.72 14.16
N ALA A 2 -39.28 -52.97 15.23
CA ALA A 2 -38.94 -51.56 15.22
C ALA A 2 -37.42 -51.42 15.21
N ARG A 3 -36.86 -50.67 14.24
CA ARG A 3 -35.44 -50.35 14.17
C ARG A 3 -35.18 -49.14 15.10
N THR A 4 -34.40 -49.35 16.12
CA THR A 4 -33.85 -48.34 17.03
C THR A 4 -32.84 -47.46 16.25
N ALA A 5 -33.12 -46.18 16.20
CA ALA A 5 -32.17 -45.19 15.69
C ALA A 5 -31.07 -44.96 16.75
N SER A 6 -29.83 -45.19 16.36
CA SER A 6 -28.62 -44.91 17.15
C SER A 6 -28.40 -43.38 17.14
N SER A 7 -28.47 -42.76 18.30
CA SER A 7 -28.12 -41.34 18.52
C SER A 7 -26.60 -41.21 18.55
N VAL A 8 -26.05 -40.47 17.58
CA VAL A 8 -24.65 -40.03 17.57
C VAL A 8 -24.47 -38.96 18.65
N PRO A 9 -23.51 -39.08 19.57
CA PRO A 9 -23.26 -38.04 20.55
C PRO A 9 -22.69 -36.77 19.89
N ALA A 10 -23.17 -35.61 20.33
CA ALA A 10 -22.70 -34.29 19.88
C ALA A 10 -21.20 -34.12 20.25
N PRO A 11 -20.39 -33.46 19.39
CA PRO A 11 -19.00 -33.21 19.73
C PRO A 11 -18.92 -32.27 20.94
N PRO A 12 -17.89 -32.40 21.79
CA PRO A 12 -17.71 -31.56 22.96
C PRO A 12 -17.54 -30.10 22.53
N SER A 13 -18.27 -29.20 23.18
CA SER A 13 -18.13 -27.79 23.05
C SER A 13 -16.71 -27.36 23.37
N ARG A 14 -16.05 -26.74 22.37
CA ARG A 14 -14.72 -26.15 22.52
C ARG A 14 -14.84 -25.04 23.58
N PRO A 15 -13.93 -24.97 24.56
CA PRO A 15 -13.94 -23.85 25.50
C PRO A 15 -13.76 -22.56 24.72
N GLU A 16 -14.65 -21.62 24.94
CA GLU A 16 -14.55 -20.24 24.45
C GLU A 16 -13.26 -19.68 25.07
N SER A 17 -12.25 -19.50 24.24
CA SER A 17 -11.09 -18.69 24.61
C SER A 17 -11.60 -17.29 24.96
N PRO A 18 -11.13 -16.67 26.06
CA PRO A 18 -11.50 -15.30 26.34
C PRO A 18 -11.15 -14.47 25.11
N VAL A 19 -12.11 -13.69 24.62
CA VAL A 19 -11.88 -12.65 23.63
C VAL A 19 -10.96 -11.68 24.35
N GLU A 20 -9.65 -11.79 24.08
CA GLU A 20 -8.72 -10.73 24.46
C GLU A 20 -9.20 -9.49 23.72
N ASP A 21 -9.60 -8.47 24.48
CA ASP A 21 -9.91 -7.15 23.97
C ASP A 21 -8.74 -6.74 23.07
N VAL A 22 -9.00 -6.70 21.77
CA VAL A 22 -8.03 -6.19 20.78
C VAL A 22 -7.77 -4.76 21.21
N ASP A 23 -6.59 -4.53 21.74
CA ASP A 23 -6.10 -3.28 22.30
C ASP A 23 -6.48 -2.14 21.33
N ASP A 24 -7.43 -1.32 21.72
CA ASP A 24 -7.95 -0.15 20.98
C ASP A 24 -6.91 1.00 20.94
N ALA A 25 -5.66 0.66 21.29
CA ALA A 25 -4.54 1.58 21.29
C ALA A 25 -4.27 2.05 19.85
N PRO A 26 -4.18 3.35 19.63
CA PRO A 26 -3.91 3.88 18.31
C PRO A 26 -2.59 3.33 17.76
N TYR A 27 -2.60 2.89 16.49
CA TYR A 27 -1.41 2.35 15.81
C TYR A 27 -0.27 3.36 15.64
N PHE A 28 -0.49 4.63 15.97
CA PHE A 28 0.50 5.69 15.87
C PHE A 28 0.27 6.75 16.95
N ASP A 29 1.37 7.38 17.40
CA ASP A 29 1.34 8.50 18.32
C ASP A 29 1.01 9.79 17.57
N SER A 30 -0.03 10.51 18.02
CA SER A 30 -0.45 11.78 17.41
C SER A 30 0.58 12.88 17.67
N VAL A 31 0.73 13.80 16.74
CA VAL A 31 1.55 15.00 16.97
C VAL A 31 1.02 15.85 18.13
N ASP A 32 -0.25 15.67 18.54
CA ASP A 32 -0.84 16.34 19.70
C ASP A 32 -0.19 15.94 21.02
N ASP A 33 0.37 14.74 21.11
CA ASP A 33 1.08 14.23 22.27
C ASP A 33 2.33 15.06 22.60
N LEU A 34 2.86 15.79 21.63
CA LEU A 34 3.95 16.75 21.85
C LEU A 34 3.58 17.90 22.79
N GLN A 35 2.26 18.18 22.97
CA GLN A 35 1.80 19.20 23.91
C GLN A 35 2.19 18.85 25.35
N GLN A 36 2.14 17.57 25.72
CA GLN A 36 2.56 17.08 27.04
C GLN A 36 4.05 17.29 27.29
N HIS A 37 4.84 17.45 26.23
CA HIS A 37 6.28 17.72 26.28
C HIS A 37 6.62 19.22 26.09
N GLY A 38 5.64 20.11 26.27
CA GLY A 38 5.85 21.57 26.29
C GLY A 38 5.95 22.22 24.92
N ILE A 39 5.41 21.61 23.89
CA ILE A 39 5.28 22.20 22.55
C ILE A 39 3.95 22.97 22.45
N ASN A 40 4.01 24.19 21.93
CA ASN A 40 2.84 25.06 21.82
C ASN A 40 1.86 24.51 20.74
N MET A 41 0.56 24.54 21.08
CA MET A 41 -0.52 24.13 20.18
C MET A 41 -0.48 24.83 18.81
N GLN A 42 -0.09 26.11 18.75
CA GLN A 42 0.09 26.80 17.48
C GLN A 42 1.17 26.19 16.59
N ASP A 43 2.25 25.67 17.17
CA ASP A 43 3.32 25.02 16.40
C ASP A 43 2.89 23.61 15.98
N ILE A 44 2.08 22.92 16.78
CA ILE A 44 1.43 21.64 16.41
C ILE A 44 0.48 21.85 15.21
N LEU A 45 -0.33 22.89 15.20
CA LEU A 45 -1.22 23.21 14.08
C LEU A 45 -0.44 23.48 12.79
N LYS A 46 0.73 24.15 12.89
CA LYS A 46 1.61 24.36 11.72
C LYS A 46 2.19 23.03 11.19
N LEU A 47 2.53 22.10 12.07
CA LEU A 47 2.98 20.76 11.67
C LEU A 47 1.86 20.02 10.94
N LYS A 48 0.64 20.02 11.47
CA LYS A 48 -0.54 19.42 10.82
C LYS A 48 -0.82 20.07 9.46
N ALA A 49 -0.75 21.40 9.35
CA ALA A 49 -0.88 22.12 8.08
C ALA A 49 0.20 21.74 7.05
N ALA A 50 1.37 21.33 7.52
CA ALA A 50 2.45 20.81 6.68
C ALA A 50 2.34 19.29 6.40
N ALA A 51 1.19 18.68 6.71
CA ALA A 51 0.94 17.23 6.60
C ALA A 51 1.88 16.37 7.47
N ILE A 52 2.29 16.89 8.64
CA ILE A 52 3.05 16.15 9.66
C ILE A 52 2.09 15.95 10.83
N SER A 53 1.42 14.80 10.89
CA SER A 53 0.33 14.52 11.84
C SER A 53 0.71 13.52 12.93
N THR A 54 1.88 12.89 12.83
CA THR A 54 2.36 11.88 13.78
C THR A 54 3.71 12.26 14.38
N VAL A 55 4.01 11.75 15.57
CA VAL A 55 5.33 11.92 16.21
C VAL A 55 6.42 11.26 15.36
N SER A 56 6.12 10.09 14.78
CA SER A 56 7.00 9.40 13.83
C SER A 56 7.27 10.27 12.60
N GLY A 57 6.24 10.93 12.04
CA GLY A 57 6.37 11.87 10.92
C GLY A 57 7.28 13.07 11.25
N VAL A 58 7.20 13.59 12.47
CA VAL A 58 8.16 14.60 12.94
C VAL A 58 9.59 14.06 12.89
N ASN A 59 9.81 12.83 13.36
CA ASN A 59 11.15 12.24 13.35
C ASN A 59 11.69 11.97 11.94
N MET A 60 10.83 11.50 11.03
CA MET A 60 11.17 11.25 9.63
C MET A 60 11.38 12.52 8.79
N THR A 61 10.86 13.68 9.25
CA THR A 61 11.02 14.95 8.55
C THR A 61 12.34 15.59 8.90
N THR A 62 13.14 16.00 7.92
CA THR A 62 14.44 16.63 8.17
C THR A 62 14.30 18.02 8.76
N ARG A 63 15.28 18.48 9.56
CA ARG A 63 15.33 19.85 10.10
C ARG A 63 15.14 20.90 8.99
N LYS A 64 15.83 20.71 7.88
CA LYS A 64 15.75 21.58 6.69
C LYS A 64 14.32 21.69 6.12
N GLN A 65 13.56 20.60 6.13
CA GLN A 65 12.15 20.60 5.69
C GLN A 65 11.25 21.29 6.71
N MET A 66 11.49 21.07 8.02
CA MET A 66 10.72 21.72 9.08
C MET A 66 10.94 23.24 9.10
N LEU A 67 12.14 23.72 8.82
CA LEU A 67 12.45 25.17 8.71
C LEU A 67 11.74 25.87 7.54
N LYS A 68 11.29 25.12 6.51
CA LYS A 68 10.47 25.68 5.42
C LYS A 68 9.04 25.98 5.85
N ILE A 69 8.59 25.46 6.98
CA ILE A 69 7.26 25.72 7.50
C ILE A 69 7.21 27.15 8.04
N LYS A 70 6.25 27.94 7.56
CA LYS A 70 6.12 29.35 7.95
C LYS A 70 5.98 29.51 9.48
N GLY A 71 6.88 30.28 10.06
CA GLY A 71 6.88 30.56 11.51
C GLY A 71 7.51 29.49 12.38
N MET A 72 8.34 28.60 11.80
CA MET A 72 9.22 27.68 12.51
C MET A 72 10.65 28.27 12.55
N SER A 73 11.18 28.47 13.75
CA SER A 73 12.56 28.83 13.96
C SER A 73 13.42 27.60 14.32
N GLU A 74 14.72 27.73 14.21
CA GLU A 74 15.66 26.65 14.51
C GLU A 74 15.51 26.13 15.95
N ALA A 75 15.38 27.05 16.92
CA ALA A 75 15.14 26.70 18.31
C ALA A 75 13.82 25.92 18.53
N LYS A 76 12.76 26.27 17.79
CA LYS A 76 11.48 25.54 17.84
C LYS A 76 11.61 24.14 17.24
N VAL A 77 12.29 24.03 16.11
CA VAL A 77 12.53 22.74 15.44
C VAL A 77 13.33 21.80 16.36
N GLU A 78 14.36 22.30 17.02
CA GLU A 78 15.12 21.48 17.99
C GLU A 78 14.25 20.99 19.15
N LYS A 79 13.48 21.89 19.78
CA LYS A 79 12.56 21.50 20.87
C LYS A 79 11.56 20.44 20.43
N ILE A 80 10.98 20.60 19.23
CA ILE A 80 10.02 19.64 18.67
C ILE A 80 10.70 18.28 18.43
N LYS A 81 11.91 18.27 17.88
CA LYS A 81 12.69 17.05 17.65
C LYS A 81 13.08 16.35 18.95
N GLU A 82 13.49 17.09 19.97
CA GLU A 82 13.78 16.54 21.29
C GLU A 82 12.53 15.94 21.95
N ALA A 83 11.39 16.62 21.86
CA ALA A 83 10.12 16.11 22.37
C ALA A 83 9.70 14.82 21.63
N ALA A 84 9.77 14.81 20.31
CA ALA A 84 9.48 13.61 19.51
C ALA A 84 10.42 12.44 19.85
N HIS A 85 11.69 12.71 20.06
CA HIS A 85 12.67 11.69 20.45
C HIS A 85 12.39 11.10 21.85
N LYS A 86 11.91 11.92 22.79
CA LYS A 86 11.50 11.45 24.12
C LYS A 86 10.30 10.51 24.08
N ILE A 87 9.35 10.75 23.18
CA ILE A 87 8.16 9.90 23.01
C ILE A 87 8.52 8.58 22.31
N ILE A 88 9.24 8.64 21.20
CA ILE A 88 9.60 7.45 20.41
C ILE A 88 10.64 6.58 21.12
N GLY A 89 11.49 7.20 21.93
CA GLY A 89 12.58 6.53 22.63
C GLY A 89 13.79 6.25 21.72
N SER A 90 14.52 5.17 22.02
CA SER A 90 15.72 4.78 21.28
C SER A 90 15.41 4.37 19.84
N SER A 91 16.23 4.80 18.90
CA SER A 91 16.20 4.33 17.51
C SER A 91 16.72 2.89 17.35
N PHE A 92 17.37 2.35 18.36
CA PHE A 92 17.85 0.97 18.39
C PHE A 92 16.77 0.08 19.04
N ALA A 93 16.42 -1.00 18.37
CA ALA A 93 15.52 -2.02 18.88
C ALA A 93 16.21 -3.39 18.82
N THR A 94 15.87 -4.26 19.77
CA THR A 94 16.32 -5.66 19.73
C THR A 94 15.60 -6.45 18.68
N GLY A 95 16.17 -7.57 18.23
CA GLY A 95 15.49 -8.49 17.30
C GLY A 95 14.16 -9.01 17.86
N LEU A 96 14.05 -9.16 19.18
CA LEU A 96 12.82 -9.59 19.84
C LEU A 96 11.72 -8.51 19.75
N GLU A 97 12.05 -7.25 20.00
CA GLU A 97 11.12 -6.12 19.85
C GLU A 97 10.65 -5.98 18.41
N LEU A 98 11.53 -6.20 17.42
CA LEU A 98 11.16 -6.21 16.00
C LEU A 98 10.22 -7.37 15.69
N GLN A 99 10.43 -8.54 16.29
CA GLN A 99 9.53 -9.69 16.13
C GLN A 99 8.13 -9.39 16.69
N GLU A 100 8.03 -8.74 17.85
CA GLU A 100 6.75 -8.32 18.43
C GLU A 100 6.04 -7.28 17.55
N ARG A 101 6.78 -6.30 17.00
CA ARG A 101 6.24 -5.34 16.04
C ARG A 101 5.72 -6.05 14.77
N ARG A 102 6.39 -7.12 14.30
CA ARG A 102 5.94 -7.90 13.15
C ARG A 102 4.62 -8.63 13.38
N LYS A 103 4.25 -8.96 14.60
CA LYS A 103 2.93 -9.54 14.91
C LYS A 103 1.77 -8.58 14.63
N ARG A 104 2.03 -7.27 14.60
CA ARG A 104 1.04 -6.23 14.29
C ARG A 104 0.90 -5.93 12.79
N VAL A 105 1.60 -6.68 11.94
CA VAL A 105 1.52 -6.54 10.47
C VAL A 105 0.17 -7.02 9.99
N LEU A 106 -0.55 -6.16 9.27
CA LEU A 106 -1.80 -6.52 8.64
C LEU A 106 -1.54 -7.30 7.36
N ILE A 107 -2.32 -8.34 7.12
CA ILE A 107 -2.28 -9.14 5.89
C ILE A 107 -3.65 -9.04 5.23
N ILE A 108 -3.67 -8.60 3.97
CA ILE A 108 -4.91 -8.49 3.20
C ILE A 108 -4.86 -9.46 2.04
N SER A 109 -5.87 -10.32 1.94
CA SER A 109 -6.04 -11.27 0.86
C SER A 109 -6.22 -10.57 -0.50
N THR A 110 -5.74 -11.19 -1.56
CA THR A 110 -5.96 -10.76 -2.94
C THR A 110 -7.32 -11.20 -3.49
N GLY A 111 -8.02 -12.08 -2.78
CA GLY A 111 -9.26 -12.74 -3.21
C GLY A 111 -9.05 -14.05 -3.98
N SER A 112 -7.81 -14.46 -4.21
CA SER A 112 -7.42 -15.75 -4.78
C SER A 112 -6.50 -16.48 -3.81
N LYS A 113 -6.91 -17.66 -3.34
CA LYS A 113 -6.15 -18.49 -2.40
C LYS A 113 -4.80 -18.93 -2.96
N ALA A 114 -4.75 -19.21 -4.28
CA ALA A 114 -3.51 -19.60 -4.94
C ALA A 114 -2.48 -18.46 -4.94
N VAL A 115 -2.93 -17.24 -5.21
CA VAL A 115 -2.06 -16.04 -5.17
C VAL A 115 -1.69 -15.68 -3.73
N ASP A 116 -2.61 -15.83 -2.79
CA ASP A 116 -2.34 -15.59 -1.37
C ASP A 116 -1.32 -16.58 -0.82
N ALA A 117 -1.40 -17.87 -1.19
CA ALA A 117 -0.41 -18.88 -0.82
C ALA A 117 0.99 -18.52 -1.35
N MET A 118 1.08 -18.05 -2.60
CA MET A 118 2.32 -17.55 -3.21
C MET A 118 2.91 -16.37 -2.42
N LEU A 119 2.06 -15.50 -1.87
CA LEU A 119 2.46 -14.33 -1.10
C LEU A 119 2.67 -14.61 0.40
N GLY A 120 2.29 -15.79 0.87
CA GLY A 120 2.38 -16.17 2.29
C GLY A 120 1.19 -15.71 3.13
N GLY A 121 -0.01 -15.67 2.52
CA GLY A 121 -1.28 -15.32 3.15
C GLY A 121 -1.96 -14.11 2.53
N GLY A 122 -1.25 -13.31 1.75
CA GLY A 122 -1.76 -12.10 1.12
C GLY A 122 -0.72 -10.99 1.06
N LEU A 123 -1.17 -9.76 0.93
CA LEU A 123 -0.33 -8.58 0.91
C LEU A 123 -0.15 -8.02 2.32
N MET A 124 1.09 -7.89 2.75
CA MET A 124 1.45 -7.44 4.09
C MET A 124 1.58 -5.92 4.16
N SER A 125 1.13 -5.31 5.28
CA SER A 125 1.56 -3.98 5.69
C SER A 125 2.99 -4.07 6.23
N GLN A 126 3.75 -2.97 6.22
CA GLN A 126 5.07 -2.89 6.85
C GLN A 126 5.97 -4.14 6.63
N SER A 127 6.37 -4.40 5.39
CA SER A 127 7.46 -5.36 5.15
C SER A 127 8.79 -4.73 5.63
N ILE A 128 9.11 -4.89 6.91
CA ILE A 128 10.38 -4.42 7.48
C ILE A 128 11.47 -5.39 7.03
N THR A 129 12.16 -5.04 5.96
CA THR A 129 13.40 -5.69 5.58
C THR A 129 14.55 -4.83 6.06
N GLU A 130 15.56 -5.43 6.66
CA GLU A 130 16.75 -4.77 7.21
C GLU A 130 17.29 -3.69 6.29
N GLY A 131 17.25 -2.44 6.74
CA GLY A 131 17.96 -1.30 6.14
C GLY A 131 17.35 -0.63 4.90
N LYS A 132 16.21 -1.07 4.36
CA LYS A 132 15.51 -0.39 3.25
C LYS A 132 14.01 -0.34 3.53
N HIS A 133 13.51 0.86 3.74
CA HIS A 133 12.10 1.16 3.99
C HIS A 133 11.24 1.05 2.72
N ASN A 134 11.09 -0.14 2.16
CA ASN A 134 10.33 -0.35 0.94
C ASN A 134 9.09 -1.19 1.23
N ILE A 135 8.00 -0.51 1.59
CA ILE A 135 6.72 -1.12 2.01
C ILE A 135 5.73 -1.21 0.84
N ILE A 136 6.12 -0.74 -0.32
CA ILE A 136 5.25 -0.59 -1.47
C ILE A 136 5.20 -1.90 -2.25
N CYS A 137 3.99 -2.47 -2.42
CA CYS A 137 3.78 -3.57 -3.36
C CYS A 137 3.50 -3.04 -4.77
N GLY A 138 4.38 -3.35 -5.70
CA GLY A 138 4.27 -2.98 -7.11
C GLY A 138 3.62 -4.09 -7.95
N VAL A 139 2.40 -3.84 -8.49
CA VAL A 139 1.75 -4.76 -9.43
C VAL A 139 1.80 -4.18 -10.84
N TYR A 140 2.39 -4.92 -11.76
CA TYR A 140 2.54 -4.52 -13.15
C TYR A 140 2.27 -5.70 -14.09
N GLY A 141 2.14 -5.45 -15.37
CA GLY A 141 1.91 -6.54 -16.32
C GLY A 141 1.14 -6.09 -17.55
N GLU A 142 0.77 -7.06 -18.38
CA GLU A 142 0.12 -6.88 -19.66
C GLU A 142 -1.24 -6.16 -19.57
N TYR A 143 -1.71 -5.69 -20.69
CA TYR A 143 -3.04 -5.08 -20.80
C TYR A 143 -4.14 -6.15 -20.58
N ARG A 144 -5.20 -5.79 -19.84
CA ARG A 144 -6.34 -6.68 -19.50
C ARG A 144 -5.98 -7.88 -18.60
N THR A 145 -4.90 -7.83 -17.83
CA THR A 145 -4.58 -8.87 -16.83
C THR A 145 -5.28 -8.65 -15.48
N GLY A 146 -6.12 -7.61 -15.33
CA GLY A 146 -6.94 -7.44 -14.14
C GLY A 146 -6.30 -6.63 -13.02
N LYS A 147 -5.30 -5.77 -13.28
CA LYS A 147 -4.69 -4.88 -12.26
C LYS A 147 -5.72 -4.04 -11.51
N THR A 148 -6.57 -3.32 -12.25
CA THR A 148 -7.66 -2.53 -11.66
C THR A 148 -8.71 -3.42 -10.97
N GLN A 149 -8.97 -4.64 -11.49
CA GLN A 149 -9.87 -5.60 -10.83
C GLN A 149 -9.31 -6.07 -9.48
N LEU A 150 -8.00 -6.28 -9.40
CA LEU A 150 -7.34 -6.57 -8.14
C LEU A 150 -7.53 -5.42 -7.14
N ALA A 151 -7.43 -4.16 -7.59
CA ALA A 151 -7.71 -2.99 -6.75
C ALA A 151 -9.12 -3.02 -6.18
N HIS A 152 -10.12 -3.30 -7.02
CA HIS A 152 -11.50 -3.41 -6.58
C HIS A 152 -11.71 -4.56 -5.60
N THR A 153 -11.17 -5.75 -5.90
CA THR A 153 -11.26 -6.91 -4.99
C THR A 153 -10.64 -6.60 -3.63
N MET A 154 -9.45 -6.04 -3.61
CA MET A 154 -8.79 -5.67 -2.36
C MET A 154 -9.52 -4.57 -1.59
N SER A 155 -10.21 -3.68 -2.28
CA SER A 155 -11.00 -2.64 -1.61
C SER A 155 -12.16 -3.22 -0.80
N VAL A 156 -12.73 -4.34 -1.25
CA VAL A 156 -13.74 -5.08 -0.48
C VAL A 156 -13.06 -5.94 0.58
N MET A 157 -12.03 -6.70 0.19
CA MET A 157 -11.31 -7.57 1.13
C MET A 157 -10.79 -6.84 2.36
N THR A 158 -10.26 -5.61 2.20
CA THR A 158 -9.75 -4.80 3.31
C THR A 158 -10.81 -4.53 4.38
N GLN A 159 -12.09 -4.48 4.02
CA GLN A 159 -13.18 -4.19 4.94
C GLN A 159 -13.66 -5.42 5.72
N LEU A 160 -13.26 -6.61 5.30
CA LEU A 160 -13.57 -7.85 6.01
C LEU A 160 -12.80 -7.95 7.32
N PRO A 161 -13.33 -8.70 8.32
CA PRO A 161 -12.58 -9.04 9.52
C PRO A 161 -11.28 -9.80 9.18
N PRO A 162 -10.26 -9.74 10.07
CA PRO A 162 -8.98 -10.44 9.85
C PRO A 162 -9.13 -11.95 9.62
N ASP A 163 -10.08 -12.61 10.27
CA ASP A 163 -10.37 -14.05 10.12
C ASP A 163 -10.78 -14.44 8.69
N PHE A 164 -11.30 -13.49 7.92
CA PHE A 164 -11.65 -13.65 6.51
C PHE A 164 -10.61 -13.04 5.55
N GLY A 165 -9.42 -12.74 6.05
CA GLY A 165 -8.32 -12.18 5.26
C GLY A 165 -8.44 -10.68 5.00
N GLY A 166 -9.17 -9.95 5.85
CA GLY A 166 -9.34 -8.51 5.80
C GLY A 166 -8.54 -7.76 6.87
N ALA A 167 -8.79 -6.46 6.99
CA ALA A 167 -8.17 -5.57 7.96
C ALA A 167 -9.20 -4.66 8.67
N ALA A 168 -10.49 -4.94 8.52
CA ALA A 168 -11.62 -4.18 9.06
C ALA A 168 -11.48 -2.66 8.83
N GLY A 169 -11.04 -2.23 7.64
CA GLY A 169 -10.68 -0.84 7.38
C GLY A 169 -11.22 -0.25 6.09
N LYS A 170 -11.08 1.08 5.94
CA LYS A 170 -11.52 1.86 4.77
C LYS A 170 -10.48 1.92 3.67
N VAL A 171 -10.92 2.19 2.43
CA VAL A 171 -10.10 2.12 1.21
C VAL A 171 -10.39 3.25 0.24
N ARG A 172 -9.55 3.42 -0.79
CA ARG A 172 -9.71 4.42 -1.86
C ARG A 172 -9.59 3.82 -3.27
N THR A 173 -10.73 3.59 -3.98
CA THR A 173 -10.80 3.18 -5.41
C THR A 173 -12.20 3.38 -5.99
N PHE A 174 -12.41 3.30 -7.34
CA PHE A 174 -13.70 3.64 -7.93
C PHE A 174 -14.12 2.86 -9.19
N ARG A 175 -15.11 2.00 -9.04
CA ARG A 175 -16.22 1.61 -9.96
C ARG A 175 -17.35 0.99 -9.12
N PRO A 176 -18.42 1.75 -8.79
CA PRO A 176 -19.44 1.33 -7.83
C PRO A 176 -20.07 -0.03 -8.13
N ASP A 177 -20.53 -0.23 -9.38
CA ASP A 177 -21.23 -1.48 -9.74
C ASP A 177 -20.33 -2.70 -9.56
N ARG A 178 -19.03 -2.56 -9.87
CA ARG A 178 -18.08 -3.64 -9.72
C ARG A 178 -17.78 -3.95 -8.26
N ILE A 179 -17.75 -2.93 -7.41
CA ILE A 179 -17.58 -3.09 -5.96
C ILE A 179 -18.77 -3.85 -5.37
N ARG A 180 -20.01 -3.53 -5.78
CA ARG A 180 -21.20 -4.25 -5.32
C ARG A 180 -21.14 -5.73 -5.67
N SER A 181 -20.86 -6.08 -6.94
CA SER A 181 -20.74 -7.49 -7.36
C SER A 181 -19.66 -8.25 -6.59
N ILE A 182 -18.56 -7.60 -6.25
CA ILE A 182 -17.50 -8.21 -5.45
C ILE A 182 -17.95 -8.34 -3.99
N ALA A 183 -18.60 -7.32 -3.43
CA ALA A 183 -19.12 -7.33 -2.06
C ALA A 183 -20.14 -8.46 -1.85
N ASP A 184 -21.04 -8.65 -2.82
CA ASP A 184 -22.03 -9.74 -2.81
C ASP A 184 -21.36 -11.11 -2.71
N ARG A 185 -20.27 -11.34 -3.45
CA ARG A 185 -19.51 -12.60 -3.37
C ARG A 185 -18.95 -12.86 -1.96
N PHE A 186 -18.52 -11.83 -1.26
CA PHE A 186 -17.93 -11.95 0.07
C PHE A 186 -18.94 -11.74 1.21
N GLY A 187 -20.24 -11.63 0.90
CA GLY A 187 -21.32 -11.47 1.87
C GLY A 187 -21.32 -10.10 2.58
N VAL A 188 -20.71 -9.08 1.96
CA VAL A 188 -20.67 -7.71 2.48
C VAL A 188 -21.76 -6.89 1.79
N ASN A 189 -22.43 -6.02 2.56
CA ASN A 189 -23.38 -5.07 1.96
C ASN A 189 -22.64 -4.11 1.02
N GLY A 190 -23.04 -4.10 -0.27
CA GLY A 190 -22.37 -3.33 -1.31
C GLY A 190 -22.41 -1.81 -1.08
N ASP A 191 -23.49 -1.28 -0.49
CA ASP A 191 -23.61 0.16 -0.21
C ASP A 191 -22.72 0.57 0.96
N MET A 192 -22.69 -0.20 2.04
CA MET A 192 -21.73 -0.01 3.13
C MET A 192 -20.28 -0.10 2.64
N ALA A 193 -20.00 -1.07 1.75
CA ALA A 193 -18.68 -1.19 1.16
C ALA A 193 -18.28 0.06 0.37
N LEU A 194 -19.23 0.69 -0.32
CA LEU A 194 -18.99 1.93 -1.07
C LEU A 194 -18.77 3.15 -0.15
N GLU A 195 -19.50 3.26 0.96
CA GLU A 195 -19.34 4.34 1.94
C GLU A 195 -17.94 4.33 2.58
N ASN A 196 -17.36 3.16 2.75
CA ASN A 196 -16.00 2.99 3.29
C ASN A 196 -14.90 3.17 2.23
N ILE A 197 -15.25 3.58 1.01
CA ILE A 197 -14.29 3.81 -0.08
C ILE A 197 -14.23 5.29 -0.42
N LEU A 198 -13.09 5.93 -0.18
CA LEU A 198 -12.84 7.29 -0.67
C LEU A 198 -12.21 7.24 -2.08
N TYR A 199 -12.66 8.12 -2.96
CA TYR A 199 -12.12 8.25 -4.32
C TYR A 199 -11.61 9.67 -4.57
N ALA A 200 -10.44 9.77 -5.20
CA ALA A 200 -9.96 11.03 -5.76
C ALA A 200 -9.30 10.81 -7.12
N ARG A 201 -9.50 11.77 -8.01
CA ARG A 201 -8.90 11.78 -9.33
C ARG A 201 -7.81 12.84 -9.40
N ALA A 202 -6.60 12.44 -9.71
CA ALA A 202 -5.52 13.35 -10.03
C ALA A 202 -5.61 13.78 -11.51
N PHE A 203 -5.37 15.05 -11.80
CA PHE A 203 -5.41 15.60 -13.17
C PHE A 203 -4.01 15.76 -13.76
N ASN A 204 -3.01 16.03 -12.94
CA ASN A 204 -1.60 16.14 -13.29
C ASN A 204 -0.71 15.58 -12.17
N SER A 205 0.60 15.54 -12.38
CA SER A 205 1.54 14.98 -11.40
C SER A 205 1.66 15.82 -10.12
N GLU A 206 1.50 17.13 -10.21
CA GLU A 206 1.51 18.03 -9.05
C GLU A 206 0.28 17.80 -8.18
N HIS A 207 -0.90 17.78 -8.78
CA HIS A 207 -2.16 17.46 -8.08
C HIS A 207 -2.12 16.05 -7.47
N GLN A 208 -1.47 15.08 -8.14
CA GLN A 208 -1.26 13.75 -7.55
C GLN A 208 -0.44 13.81 -6.25
N MET A 209 0.57 14.69 -6.20
CA MET A 209 1.39 14.91 -5.02
C MET A 209 0.60 15.59 -3.88
N GLU A 210 -0.26 16.56 -4.22
CA GLU A 210 -1.16 17.23 -3.27
C GLU A 210 -2.14 16.24 -2.66
N LEU A 211 -2.78 15.40 -3.48
CA LEU A 211 -3.68 14.35 -3.01
C LEU A 211 -3.01 13.34 -2.08
N ILE A 212 -1.73 13.03 -2.28
CA ILE A 212 -0.98 12.17 -1.36
C ILE A 212 -0.79 12.87 0.00
N ASN A 213 -0.54 14.19 0.02
CA ASN A 213 -0.47 14.94 1.28
C ASN A 213 -1.83 14.97 1.99
N GLU A 214 -2.91 15.19 1.25
CA GLU A 214 -4.27 15.13 1.78
C GLU A 214 -4.60 13.73 2.33
N CYS A 215 -4.15 12.66 1.66
CA CYS A 215 -4.29 11.30 2.18
C CYS A 215 -3.64 11.15 3.56
N SER A 216 -2.44 11.70 3.76
CA SER A 216 -1.76 11.64 5.06
C SER A 216 -2.58 12.32 6.16
N GLN A 217 -3.21 13.46 5.87
CA GLN A 217 -4.09 14.15 6.82
C GLN A 217 -5.34 13.31 7.14
N ARG A 218 -5.98 12.72 6.11
CA ARG A 218 -7.14 11.85 6.29
C ARG A 218 -6.83 10.60 7.11
N PHE A 219 -5.66 10.00 6.92
CA PHE A 219 -5.22 8.85 7.72
C PHE A 219 -4.99 9.23 9.19
N ALA A 220 -4.61 10.48 9.46
CA ALA A 220 -4.47 10.97 10.84
C ALA A 220 -5.82 11.28 11.50
N GLU A 221 -6.80 11.78 10.73
CA GLU A 221 -8.15 12.10 11.20
C GLU A 221 -8.98 10.82 11.44
N ASP A 222 -8.89 9.87 10.51
CA ASP A 222 -9.66 8.62 10.52
C ASP A 222 -8.71 7.43 10.53
N LYS A 223 -8.60 6.80 11.69
CA LYS A 223 -7.69 5.68 11.95
C LYS A 223 -8.08 4.36 11.27
N ASP A 224 -9.27 4.31 10.67
CA ASP A 224 -9.80 3.10 10.03
C ASP A 224 -9.25 2.88 8.62
N PHE A 225 -8.54 3.84 8.04
CA PHE A 225 -7.92 3.64 6.73
C PHE A 225 -6.74 2.66 6.80
N ARG A 226 -6.83 1.56 6.04
CA ARG A 226 -5.84 0.48 5.99
C ARG A 226 -5.19 0.28 4.63
N LEU A 227 -5.81 0.76 3.56
CA LEU A 227 -5.33 0.53 2.20
C LEU A 227 -5.36 1.81 1.37
N LEU A 228 -4.23 2.13 0.75
CA LEU A 228 -4.11 3.21 -0.24
C LEU A 228 -3.76 2.63 -1.60
N ILE A 229 -4.60 2.86 -2.61
CA ILE A 229 -4.39 2.39 -3.99
C ILE A 229 -4.09 3.58 -4.89
N VAL A 230 -3.00 3.51 -5.64
CA VAL A 230 -2.65 4.50 -6.68
C VAL A 230 -2.66 3.82 -8.05
N ASP A 231 -3.71 4.05 -8.85
CA ASP A 231 -3.84 3.51 -10.20
C ASP A 231 -3.96 4.66 -11.23
N SER A 232 -2.91 4.99 -11.97
CA SER A 232 -1.56 4.42 -11.99
C SER A 232 -0.53 5.53 -11.70
N ILE A 233 0.50 5.18 -10.96
CA ILE A 233 1.52 6.12 -10.53
C ILE A 233 2.25 6.83 -11.68
N MET A 234 2.42 6.16 -12.82
CA MET A 234 3.21 6.65 -13.94
C MET A 234 2.39 7.31 -15.07
N ALA A 235 1.06 7.24 -15.02
CA ALA A 235 0.24 7.71 -16.13
C ALA A 235 0.40 9.21 -16.38
N LEU A 236 0.29 10.00 -15.31
CA LEU A 236 0.39 11.48 -15.37
C LEU A 236 1.80 11.92 -15.67
N PHE A 237 2.81 11.30 -15.09
CA PHE A 237 4.22 11.61 -15.39
C PHE A 237 4.62 11.37 -16.84
N ARG A 238 3.87 10.59 -17.61
CA ARG A 238 4.12 10.42 -19.04
C ARG A 238 3.60 11.58 -19.85
N VAL A 239 2.49 12.17 -19.43
CA VAL A 239 1.84 13.29 -20.11
C VAL A 239 2.57 14.58 -19.80
N ASP A 240 2.81 14.85 -18.53
CA ASP A 240 3.41 16.11 -18.05
C ASP A 240 4.87 16.28 -18.51
N PHE A 241 5.59 15.17 -18.78
CA PHE A 241 6.99 15.16 -19.21
C PHE A 241 7.15 14.43 -20.54
N SER A 242 6.39 14.80 -21.55
CA SER A 242 6.39 14.17 -22.87
C SER A 242 7.43 14.76 -23.85
N GLY A 243 8.13 15.82 -23.47
CA GLY A 243 9.15 16.49 -24.27
C GLY A 243 10.29 15.55 -24.69
N ARG A 244 10.72 15.69 -25.94
CA ARG A 244 11.76 14.82 -26.56
C ARG A 244 13.20 15.21 -26.21
N GLY A 245 13.39 16.17 -25.29
CA GLY A 245 14.68 16.82 -25.50
C GLY A 245 15.59 16.87 -24.31
N GLU A 246 15.20 17.26 -23.15
CA GLU A 246 16.20 17.71 -22.21
C GLU A 246 16.48 16.72 -21.09
N LEU A 247 17.77 16.46 -20.85
CA LEU A 247 18.28 15.68 -19.73
C LEU A 247 17.75 16.22 -18.39
N SER A 248 17.57 17.54 -18.30
CA SER A 248 17.00 18.27 -17.17
C SER A 248 15.56 17.84 -16.86
N GLU A 249 14.66 17.77 -17.85
CA GLU A 249 13.28 17.32 -17.67
C GLU A 249 13.21 15.87 -17.18
N ARG A 250 14.07 15.02 -17.71
CA ARG A 250 14.16 13.62 -17.27
C ARG A 250 14.61 13.53 -15.82
N GLN A 251 15.59 14.31 -15.41
CA GLN A 251 16.07 14.37 -14.03
C GLN A 251 14.97 14.91 -13.10
N GLN A 252 14.27 15.97 -13.48
CA GLN A 252 13.17 16.53 -12.70
C GLN A 252 12.05 15.52 -12.51
N LYS A 253 11.65 14.82 -13.59
CA LYS A 253 10.67 13.74 -13.53
C LYS A 253 11.05 12.65 -12.55
N LEU A 254 12.29 12.18 -12.62
CA LEU A 254 12.81 11.13 -11.75
C LEU A 254 12.86 11.60 -10.29
N GLN A 255 13.24 12.84 -10.05
CA GLN A 255 13.31 13.45 -8.73
C GLN A 255 11.91 13.58 -8.11
N THR A 256 10.92 14.08 -8.86
CA THR A 256 9.54 14.23 -8.40
C THR A 256 8.92 12.84 -8.10
N LEU A 257 9.18 11.86 -8.95
CA LEU A 257 8.74 10.48 -8.73
C LEU A 257 9.37 9.89 -7.45
N ALA A 258 10.67 10.08 -7.25
CA ALA A 258 11.36 9.62 -6.05
C ALA A 258 10.80 10.27 -4.77
N GLN A 259 10.51 11.58 -4.82
CA GLN A 259 9.86 12.29 -3.73
C GLN A 259 8.47 11.72 -3.41
N MET A 260 7.67 11.44 -4.44
CA MET A 260 6.35 10.85 -4.28
C MET A 260 6.40 9.46 -3.66
N LEU A 261 7.31 8.61 -4.12
CA LEU A 261 7.52 7.27 -3.55
C LEU A 261 7.98 7.34 -2.09
N SER A 262 8.91 8.26 -1.79
CA SER A 262 9.34 8.48 -0.40
C SER A 262 8.21 8.93 0.51
N LYS A 263 7.28 9.78 0.03
CA LYS A 263 6.09 10.16 0.80
C LYS A 263 5.15 8.99 1.05
N LEU A 264 4.90 8.16 0.01
CA LEU A 264 4.06 6.97 0.15
C LEU A 264 4.66 5.97 1.14
N SER A 265 5.98 5.77 1.12
CA SER A 265 6.66 4.93 2.12
C SER A 265 6.48 5.46 3.54
N LYS A 266 6.63 6.78 3.73
CA LYS A 266 6.41 7.41 5.04
C LYS A 266 4.98 7.22 5.56
N ILE A 267 3.97 7.47 4.71
CA ILE A 267 2.56 7.24 5.07
C ILE A 267 2.34 5.80 5.52
N SER A 268 2.93 4.84 4.82
CA SER A 268 2.82 3.44 5.18
C SER A 268 3.45 3.11 6.53
N GLU A 269 4.62 3.68 6.82
CA GLU A 269 5.31 3.50 8.10
C GLU A 269 4.55 4.17 9.25
N GLU A 270 4.05 5.39 9.02
CA GLU A 270 3.35 6.17 10.03
C GLU A 270 2.01 5.55 10.44
N PHE A 271 1.21 5.07 9.47
CA PHE A 271 -0.17 4.67 9.71
C PHE A 271 -0.42 3.16 9.64
N ASN A 272 0.61 2.34 9.55
CA ASN A 272 0.47 0.88 9.35
C ASN A 272 -0.52 0.53 8.22
N ALA A 273 -0.57 1.37 7.19
CA ALA A 273 -1.42 1.17 6.02
C ALA A 273 -0.65 0.48 4.90
N ILE A 274 -1.35 -0.20 4.00
CA ILE A 274 -0.76 -0.83 2.82
C ILE A 274 -0.84 0.13 1.63
N PRO A 275 0.22 0.85 1.25
CA PRO A 275 0.24 1.60 0.00
C PRO A 275 0.46 0.64 -1.16
N ARG A 276 -0.43 0.69 -2.12
CA ARG A 276 -0.37 -0.13 -3.31
C ARG A 276 -0.21 0.69 -4.57
N LEU A 277 0.85 0.42 -5.30
CA LEU A 277 1.08 1.00 -6.60
C LEU A 277 0.59 0.07 -7.70
N LEU A 278 -0.57 0.38 -8.28
CA LEU A 278 -0.99 -0.24 -9.51
C LEU A 278 -0.31 0.44 -10.69
N ARG A 279 0.42 -0.33 -11.44
CA ARG A 279 1.12 0.13 -12.62
C ARG A 279 0.37 -0.31 -13.86
N CYS A 280 -0.37 0.61 -14.47
CA CYS A 280 -0.95 0.37 -15.77
C CYS A 280 0.14 0.53 -16.85
N THR A 281 0.58 -0.57 -17.42
CA THR A 281 1.21 -0.53 -18.74
C THR A 281 0.07 -0.46 -19.76
N ARG A 282 -0.36 0.76 -20.10
CA ARG A 282 -1.16 0.97 -21.30
C ARG A 282 -0.21 0.80 -22.48
N SER A 283 -0.05 -0.42 -22.94
CA SER A 283 0.51 -0.68 -24.24
C SER A 283 -0.49 -0.18 -25.29
N LEU A 284 -0.32 1.05 -25.73
CA LEU A 284 -0.71 1.38 -27.09
C LEU A 284 0.14 0.48 -27.99
N ILE A 285 -0.51 -0.29 -28.81
CA ILE A 285 0.07 -1.09 -29.86
C ILE A 285 0.81 -0.15 -30.82
N THR A 286 2.03 0.14 -30.52
CA THR A 286 3.06 0.49 -31.48
C THR A 286 4.29 -0.34 -31.11
N PRO A 287 4.86 -1.10 -32.06
CA PRO A 287 6.10 -1.84 -31.81
C PRO A 287 7.27 -0.86 -31.83
N THR A 288 7.29 0.05 -30.88
CA THR A 288 8.47 0.88 -30.63
C THR A 288 9.07 0.39 -29.32
N PRO A 289 10.30 -0.13 -29.35
CA PRO A 289 10.99 -0.47 -28.11
C PRO A 289 11.06 0.80 -27.27
N CYS A 290 10.46 0.78 -26.09
CA CYS A 290 10.68 1.83 -25.11
C CYS A 290 12.15 1.81 -24.73
N VAL A 291 12.95 2.55 -25.41
CA VAL A 291 14.34 2.85 -25.04
C VAL A 291 14.26 3.69 -23.78
N ALA A 292 14.35 3.02 -22.65
CA ALA A 292 14.47 3.64 -21.35
C ALA A 292 15.92 3.66 -21.00
N ASP A 293 16.82 4.17 -21.32
CA ASP A 293 18.20 4.46 -20.98
C ASP A 293 19.13 4.47 -22.21
N PRO A 294 19.78 5.60 -22.50
CA PRO A 294 20.84 5.62 -23.50
C PRO A 294 22.09 4.82 -23.12
N GLY A 295 22.15 4.28 -21.89
CA GLY A 295 23.23 3.43 -21.42
C GLY A 295 22.86 1.96 -21.24
N ALA A 296 21.61 1.57 -21.41
CA ALA A 296 21.22 0.18 -21.36
C ALA A 296 21.43 -0.44 -22.74
N THR A 297 22.54 -1.12 -22.93
CA THR A 297 22.79 -2.03 -24.06
C THR A 297 21.55 -2.92 -24.17
N MET A 298 20.94 -2.91 -25.37
CA MET A 298 19.81 -3.77 -25.73
C MET A 298 20.21 -5.22 -25.56
N THR A 299 19.99 -5.82 -24.43
CA THR A 299 20.02 -7.27 -24.30
C THR A 299 18.62 -7.76 -24.70
N PHE A 300 18.48 -8.13 -25.96
CA PHE A 300 17.46 -9.05 -26.42
C PHE A 300 17.71 -10.39 -25.74
N VAL A 301 17.11 -10.60 -24.60
CA VAL A 301 16.98 -11.94 -24.05
C VAL A 301 15.78 -12.55 -24.77
N ALA A 302 16.02 -13.59 -25.53
CA ALA A 302 14.98 -14.40 -26.17
C ALA A 302 14.01 -14.86 -25.05
N GLY A 303 12.73 -14.46 -25.13
CA GLY A 303 11.75 -14.66 -24.07
C GLY A 303 11.46 -13.39 -23.25
N GLY A 304 11.74 -12.21 -23.81
CA GLY A 304 11.77 -10.88 -23.20
C GLY A 304 10.75 -10.62 -22.11
N ALA A 305 11.17 -10.79 -20.86
CA ALA A 305 10.40 -10.32 -19.72
C ALA A 305 10.19 -8.79 -19.86
N LEU A 306 8.93 -8.37 -19.95
CA LEU A 306 8.55 -6.97 -20.02
C LEU A 306 9.08 -6.24 -18.78
N LYS A 307 10.16 -5.46 -18.97
CA LYS A 307 10.71 -4.64 -17.89
C LYS A 307 9.71 -3.58 -17.48
N PRO A 308 9.47 -3.39 -16.19
CA PRO A 308 8.55 -2.39 -15.70
C PRO A 308 9.04 -0.98 -16.09
N ILE A 309 8.13 -0.14 -16.58
CA ILE A 309 8.39 1.27 -16.89
C ILE A 309 8.57 2.05 -15.58
N GLY A 310 9.61 2.87 -15.45
CA GLY A 310 9.94 3.69 -14.27
C GLY A 310 11.34 3.41 -13.71
N GLY A 311 12.10 2.59 -14.43
CA GLY A 311 13.52 2.38 -14.16
C GLY A 311 13.82 1.83 -12.76
N HIS A 312 15.05 1.98 -12.33
CA HIS A 312 15.56 1.52 -11.05
C HIS A 312 14.86 2.16 -9.83
N ILE A 313 14.43 3.42 -9.95
CA ILE A 313 13.77 4.14 -8.81
C ILE A 313 12.53 3.39 -8.33
N LEU A 314 11.65 2.97 -9.24
CA LEU A 314 10.47 2.20 -8.88
C LEU A 314 10.81 0.76 -8.45
N SER A 315 11.83 0.17 -9.04
CA SER A 315 12.28 -1.17 -8.64
C SER A 315 12.83 -1.16 -7.21
N HIS A 316 13.57 -0.11 -6.84
CA HIS A 316 14.08 0.03 -5.48
C HIS A 316 13.03 0.49 -4.46
N ALA A 317 11.99 1.20 -4.91
CA ALA A 317 10.91 1.63 -4.03
C ALA A 317 9.86 0.54 -3.74
N SER A 318 9.86 -0.57 -4.48
CA SER A 318 8.91 -1.67 -4.31
C SER A 318 9.62 -2.87 -3.71
N ALA A 319 9.27 -3.25 -2.48
CA ALA A 319 9.82 -4.44 -1.82
C ALA A 319 9.28 -5.72 -2.48
N THR A 320 7.98 -5.78 -2.70
CA THR A 320 7.33 -6.91 -3.37
C THR A 320 6.89 -6.51 -4.77
N ARG A 321 7.25 -7.28 -5.78
CA ARG A 321 6.91 -7.03 -7.18
C ARG A 321 6.19 -8.21 -7.80
N ILE A 322 4.97 -7.96 -8.29
CA ILE A 322 4.12 -8.97 -8.91
C ILE A 322 3.93 -8.62 -10.39
N PHE A 323 4.31 -9.52 -11.26
CA PHE A 323 4.10 -9.42 -12.69
C PHE A 323 2.88 -10.22 -13.11
N LEU A 324 1.94 -9.59 -13.84
CA LEU A 324 0.73 -10.22 -14.32
C LEU A 324 0.80 -10.41 -15.83
N ARG A 325 0.59 -11.65 -16.28
CA ARG A 325 0.52 -12.02 -17.69
C ARG A 325 -0.75 -12.82 -18.01
N LYS A 326 -1.07 -12.90 -19.28
CA LYS A 326 -2.15 -13.77 -19.74
C LYS A 326 -1.65 -15.22 -19.72
N GLY A 327 -2.51 -16.13 -19.29
CA GLY A 327 -2.36 -17.56 -19.37
C GLY A 327 -3.10 -18.15 -20.58
N ARG A 328 -3.54 -19.38 -20.44
CA ARG A 328 -4.36 -20.06 -21.46
C ARG A 328 -5.84 -19.74 -21.25
N ALA A 329 -6.58 -19.51 -22.32
CA ALA A 329 -8.01 -19.15 -22.28
C ALA A 329 -8.33 -17.98 -21.32
N GLU A 330 -9.17 -18.22 -20.32
CA GLU A 330 -9.54 -17.23 -19.29
C GLU A 330 -8.56 -17.15 -18.12
N GLU A 331 -7.58 -18.04 -18.07
CA GLU A 331 -6.56 -18.09 -17.05
C GLU A 331 -5.58 -16.91 -17.17
N ARG A 332 -5.12 -16.44 -16.04
CA ARG A 332 -4.05 -15.45 -15.91
C ARG A 332 -3.04 -15.93 -14.89
N VAL A 333 -1.83 -15.46 -15.03
CA VAL A 333 -0.73 -15.85 -14.16
C VAL A 333 -0.15 -14.64 -13.46
N ALA A 334 -0.07 -14.72 -12.14
CA ALA A 334 0.67 -13.81 -11.31
C ALA A 334 2.04 -14.41 -11.01
N LYS A 335 3.10 -13.72 -11.36
CA LYS A 335 4.47 -14.11 -11.04
C LYS A 335 5.02 -13.18 -9.96
N LEU A 336 5.47 -13.74 -8.86
CA LEU A 336 6.28 -13.04 -7.87
C LEU A 336 7.68 -12.89 -8.42
N VAL A 337 8.07 -11.67 -8.78
CA VAL A 337 9.37 -11.38 -9.43
C VAL A 337 10.42 -11.00 -8.40
N ASP A 338 9.97 -10.36 -7.32
CA ASP A 338 10.86 -9.91 -6.26
C ASP A 338 10.08 -9.86 -4.94
N SER A 339 10.66 -10.38 -3.90
CA SER A 339 10.13 -10.34 -2.54
C SER A 339 11.26 -10.51 -1.54
N PRO A 340 11.25 -9.78 -0.42
CA PRO A 340 12.27 -9.96 0.61
C PRO A 340 12.15 -11.31 1.34
N ASP A 341 10.94 -11.86 1.41
CA ASP A 341 10.62 -13.00 2.28
C ASP A 341 10.30 -14.29 1.49
N LYS A 342 10.09 -14.22 0.18
CA LYS A 342 9.64 -15.35 -0.64
C LYS A 342 10.46 -15.51 -1.92
N PRO A 343 10.73 -16.75 -2.37
CA PRO A 343 11.37 -17.00 -3.64
C PRO A 343 10.45 -16.66 -4.81
N GLU A 344 11.01 -16.49 -6.01
CA GLU A 344 10.24 -16.36 -7.25
C GLU A 344 9.30 -17.56 -7.41
N SER A 345 8.03 -17.27 -7.69
CA SER A 345 6.99 -18.28 -7.85
C SER A 345 5.85 -17.74 -8.73
N GLU A 346 5.00 -18.63 -9.21
CA GLU A 346 3.87 -18.28 -10.06
C GLU A 346 2.59 -18.92 -9.49
N ALA A 347 1.47 -18.20 -9.65
CA ALA A 347 0.14 -18.68 -9.31
C ALA A 347 -0.86 -18.27 -10.37
N SER A 348 -1.79 -19.20 -10.69
CA SER A 348 -2.87 -18.94 -11.63
C SER A 348 -4.09 -18.34 -10.95
N TYR A 349 -4.79 -17.45 -11.64
CA TYR A 349 -6.02 -16.82 -11.21
C TYR A 349 -6.91 -16.52 -12.41
N LYS A 350 -8.20 -16.32 -12.18
CA LYS A 350 -9.15 -15.83 -13.17
C LYS A 350 -9.83 -14.54 -12.72
N LEU A 351 -10.50 -13.89 -13.65
CA LEU A 351 -11.33 -12.72 -13.38
C LEU A 351 -12.78 -13.10 -13.67
N ASP A 352 -13.62 -13.02 -12.66
CA ASP A 352 -15.06 -13.21 -12.78
C ASP A 352 -15.82 -11.97 -12.31
N GLU A 353 -17.14 -12.07 -12.21
CA GLU A 353 -17.98 -10.97 -11.72
C GLU A 353 -17.70 -10.65 -10.25
N GLY A 354 -17.31 -11.61 -9.45
CA GLY A 354 -16.87 -11.45 -8.05
C GLY A 354 -15.43 -10.99 -7.88
N GLY A 355 -14.73 -10.56 -8.93
CA GLY A 355 -13.36 -10.05 -8.86
C GLY A 355 -12.29 -11.08 -9.18
N TRP A 356 -11.19 -11.08 -8.43
CA TRP A 356 -10.14 -12.09 -8.53
C TRP A 356 -10.59 -13.40 -7.88
N ALA A 357 -10.40 -14.49 -8.56
CA ALA A 357 -10.78 -15.84 -8.09
C ALA A 357 -9.72 -16.88 -8.50
N ASP A 358 -9.78 -18.02 -7.85
CA ASP A 358 -8.98 -19.19 -8.24
C ASP A 358 -9.53 -19.78 -9.56
N VAL A 359 -8.68 -20.44 -10.32
CA VAL A 359 -8.99 -21.07 -11.60
C VAL A 359 -9.88 -22.29 -11.38
#